data_16f8f3d1b345103a3585d954169aad08
#
_entry.id   16f8f3d1b345103a3585d954169aad08
#
_cell.length_a   1.000
_cell.length_b   1.000
_cell.length_c   1.000
_cell.angle_alpha   90.00
_cell.angle_beta   90.00
_cell.angle_gamma   90.00
#
_symmetry.space_group_name_H-M   'P 1'
#
loop_
_entity.id
_entity.type
_entity.pdbx_description
1 polymer ?
#
loop_
_entity_poly.entity_id
_entity_poly.type
_entity_poly.pdbx_seq_one_letter_code
_entity_poly.pdbx_strand_id
1 'polypeptide(L)'
;TSVAAEYFATTADVYRLTDDLVGEDDMTDTADGKEKTVHASARRIARMIGHDADDKPLDTWMALAQAFKLKQVSRLHEVATKHILRVKNNTKLSVVGAGAGSFLAREIAETMKLPYLDVADFIAYSQCFNDSELKHWARVCLPAYAVAYLAFHQHEMCHNS
;
A
#
# COMPACT_ATOMS: atom_id res chain seq x y z
N THR A 1 20.62 6.11 -11.84
CA THR A 1 20.33 7.55 -11.67
C THR A 1 20.26 7.86 -10.19
N SER A 2 20.94 8.91 -9.76
CA SER A 2 20.91 9.44 -8.41
C SER A 2 19.57 10.16 -8.18
N VAL A 3 18.98 10.03 -6.98
CA VAL A 3 17.73 10.68 -6.59
C VAL A 3 18.08 11.82 -5.63
N ALA A 4 17.37 12.94 -5.73
CA ALA A 4 17.51 14.02 -4.77
C ALA A 4 17.01 13.57 -3.38
N ALA A 5 17.73 13.97 -2.33
CA ALA A 5 17.35 13.72 -0.94
C ALA A 5 16.34 14.78 -0.45
N GLU A 6 15.37 15.12 -1.29
CA GLU A 6 14.35 16.15 -1.07
C GLU A 6 12.95 15.53 -1.16
N TYR A 7 12.00 16.13 -0.45
CA TYR A 7 10.61 15.66 -0.43
C TYR A 7 9.83 16.21 -1.64
N PHE A 8 10.15 15.76 -2.86
CA PHE A 8 9.45 16.16 -4.08
C PHE A 8 8.32 15.22 -4.47
N ALA A 9 8.41 13.94 -4.12
CA ALA A 9 7.40 12.94 -4.45
C ALA A 9 7.25 11.92 -3.31
N THR A 10 6.13 11.22 -3.32
CA THR A 10 5.83 10.12 -2.40
C THR A 10 5.67 8.80 -3.15
N THR A 11 5.55 7.71 -2.43
CA THR A 11 5.19 6.40 -3.02
C THR A 11 3.80 6.42 -3.65
N ALA A 12 2.88 7.28 -3.18
CA ALA A 12 1.56 7.46 -3.81
C ALA A 12 1.69 7.99 -5.26
N ASP A 13 2.68 8.86 -5.54
CA ASP A 13 2.95 9.30 -6.90
C ASP A 13 3.46 8.17 -7.79
N VAL A 14 4.32 7.30 -7.24
CA VAL A 14 4.77 6.09 -7.93
C VAL A 14 3.57 5.21 -8.28
N TYR A 15 2.73 4.89 -7.29
CA TYR A 15 1.62 3.95 -7.47
C TYR A 15 0.48 4.50 -8.33
N ARG A 16 0.33 5.82 -8.39
CA ARG A 16 -0.60 6.46 -9.34
C ARG A 16 -0.10 6.34 -10.79
N LEU A 17 1.21 6.43 -11.01
CA LEU A 17 1.82 6.24 -12.33
C LEU A 17 1.87 4.77 -12.77
N THR A 18 1.84 3.83 -11.83
CA THR A 18 1.78 2.38 -12.12
C THR A 18 0.37 1.81 -12.05
N ASP A 19 -0.64 2.67 -11.84
CA ASP A 19 -2.07 2.31 -11.74
C ASP A 19 -2.40 1.30 -10.62
N ASP A 20 -1.61 1.30 -9.57
CA ASP A 20 -1.81 0.42 -8.40
C ASP A 20 -2.62 1.08 -7.28
N LEU A 21 -2.67 2.43 -7.23
CA LEU A 21 -3.35 3.19 -6.19
C LEU A 21 -4.65 3.78 -6.72
N VAL A 22 -5.77 3.34 -6.16
CA VAL A 22 -7.07 3.96 -6.39
C VAL A 22 -7.09 5.36 -5.79
N GLY A 23 -7.60 6.35 -6.53
CA GLY A 23 -7.52 7.77 -6.14
C GLY A 23 -8.13 8.07 -4.78
N GLU A 24 -9.20 7.38 -4.41
CA GLU A 24 -9.91 7.52 -3.13
C GLU A 24 -9.12 6.96 -1.94
N ASP A 25 -8.23 6.00 -2.16
CA ASP A 25 -7.39 5.38 -1.12
C ASP A 25 -6.22 6.29 -0.68
N ASP A 26 -5.89 7.29 -1.49
CA ASP A 26 -4.84 8.26 -1.17
C ASP A 26 -5.40 9.41 -0.32
N MET A 27 -5.41 9.21 0.98
CA MET A 27 -5.89 10.20 1.95
C MET A 27 -4.81 11.20 2.39
N THR A 28 -3.55 11.05 1.93
CA THR A 28 -2.43 11.91 2.34
C THR A 28 -2.25 13.10 1.40
N ASP A 29 -1.75 14.21 1.92
CA ASP A 29 -1.39 15.36 1.09
C ASP A 29 -0.24 15.02 0.15
N THR A 30 -0.22 15.69 -1.00
CA THR A 30 0.89 15.60 -1.95
C THR A 30 2.07 16.43 -1.47
N ALA A 31 3.29 16.10 -1.92
CA ALA A 31 4.51 16.79 -1.51
C ALA A 31 4.51 18.31 -1.85
N ASP A 32 3.77 18.72 -2.87
CA ASP A 32 3.66 20.11 -3.31
C ASP A 32 2.28 20.74 -3.05
N GLY A 33 1.39 20.04 -2.34
CA GLY A 33 0.03 20.51 -2.03
C GLY A 33 -0.88 20.65 -3.25
N LYS A 34 -0.49 20.10 -4.42
CA LYS A 34 -1.26 20.20 -5.67
C LYS A 34 -2.04 18.92 -5.95
N GLU A 35 -2.74 18.91 -7.09
CA GLU A 35 -3.65 17.85 -7.49
C GLU A 35 -2.99 16.44 -7.53
N LYS A 36 -3.82 15.43 -7.30
CA LYS A 36 -3.47 14.00 -7.33
C LYS A 36 -3.75 13.38 -8.71
N THR A 37 -3.19 13.98 -9.78
CA THR A 37 -3.34 13.47 -11.14
C THR A 37 -2.08 12.74 -11.61
N VAL A 38 -2.21 11.91 -12.65
CA VAL A 38 -1.08 11.20 -13.28
C VAL A 38 0.00 12.20 -13.74
N HIS A 39 -0.41 13.31 -14.39
CA HIS A 39 0.53 14.34 -14.85
C HIS A 39 1.22 15.08 -13.70
N ALA A 40 0.50 15.37 -12.62
CA ALA A 40 1.10 16.01 -11.44
C ALA A 40 2.08 15.06 -10.74
N SER A 41 1.76 13.76 -10.65
CA SER A 41 2.68 12.74 -10.13
C SER A 41 3.92 12.59 -11.00
N ALA A 42 3.78 12.60 -12.34
CA ALA A 42 4.92 12.59 -13.26
C ALA A 42 5.84 13.80 -13.02
N ARG A 43 5.28 15.00 -12.81
CA ARG A 43 6.03 16.22 -12.51
C ARG A 43 6.81 16.10 -11.19
N ARG A 44 6.21 15.53 -10.15
CA ARG A 44 6.87 15.29 -8.86
C ARG A 44 7.99 14.24 -8.98
N ILE A 45 7.75 13.16 -9.68
CA ILE A 45 8.75 12.11 -9.93
C ILE A 45 9.92 12.63 -10.79
N ALA A 46 9.65 13.44 -11.81
CA ALA A 46 10.70 14.06 -12.63
C ALA A 46 11.65 14.91 -11.77
N ARG A 47 11.13 15.70 -10.86
CA ARG A 47 11.92 16.52 -9.93
C ARG A 47 12.83 15.71 -9.02
N MET A 48 12.45 14.50 -8.64
CA MET A 48 13.30 13.60 -7.85
C MET A 48 14.64 13.29 -8.53
N ILE A 49 14.71 13.40 -9.85
CA ILE A 49 15.91 13.14 -10.64
C ILE A 49 16.43 14.41 -11.35
N GLY A 50 15.95 15.60 -10.95
CA GLY A 50 16.42 16.87 -11.45
C GLY A 50 15.93 17.24 -12.85
N HIS A 51 14.75 16.74 -13.26
CA HIS A 51 14.12 17.04 -14.54
C HIS A 51 12.77 17.72 -14.36
N ASP A 52 12.30 18.38 -15.40
CA ASP A 52 10.91 18.78 -15.55
C ASP A 52 10.11 17.71 -16.30
N ALA A 53 8.79 17.64 -16.02
CA ALA A 53 7.94 16.61 -16.64
C ALA A 53 7.90 16.73 -18.18
N ASP A 54 8.00 17.98 -18.69
CA ASP A 54 7.95 18.29 -20.12
C ASP A 54 9.23 17.89 -20.86
N ASP A 55 10.33 17.56 -20.16
CA ASP A 55 11.57 17.12 -20.76
C ASP A 55 11.44 15.78 -21.51
N LYS A 56 10.46 14.95 -21.12
CA LYS A 56 10.25 13.62 -21.67
C LYS A 56 8.75 13.29 -21.77
N PRO A 57 8.39 12.36 -22.67
CA PRO A 57 7.02 11.83 -22.73
C PRO A 57 6.59 11.17 -21.40
N LEU A 58 5.27 11.16 -21.16
CA LEU A 58 4.68 10.57 -19.95
C LEU A 58 5.13 9.12 -19.71
N ASP A 59 5.22 8.31 -20.77
CA ASP A 59 5.65 6.92 -20.70
C ASP A 59 7.04 6.75 -20.07
N THR A 60 7.93 7.74 -20.22
CA THR A 60 9.24 7.73 -19.57
C THR A 60 9.10 7.81 -18.04
N TRP A 61 8.18 8.64 -17.56
CA TRP A 61 7.91 8.80 -16.12
C TRP A 61 7.19 7.59 -15.54
N MET A 62 6.29 6.99 -16.31
CA MET A 62 5.65 5.72 -15.95
C MET A 62 6.67 4.59 -15.84
N ALA A 63 7.60 4.48 -16.79
CA ALA A 63 8.68 3.49 -16.74
C ALA A 63 9.62 3.72 -15.54
N LEU A 64 9.91 4.97 -15.20
CA LEU A 64 10.70 5.30 -14.01
C LEU A 64 9.95 4.93 -12.72
N ALA A 65 8.66 5.23 -12.64
CA ALA A 65 7.81 4.83 -11.52
C ALA A 65 7.79 3.30 -11.36
N GLN A 66 7.65 2.57 -12.46
CA GLN A 66 7.73 1.11 -12.46
C GLN A 66 9.08 0.60 -11.92
N ALA A 67 10.18 1.24 -12.28
CA ALA A 67 11.50 0.87 -11.75
C ALA A 67 11.60 1.13 -10.23
N PHE A 68 11.02 2.21 -9.72
CA PHE A 68 10.93 2.47 -8.27
C PHE A 68 10.09 1.42 -7.56
N LYS A 69 8.91 1.09 -8.09
CA LYS A 69 8.05 0.02 -7.54
C LYS A 69 8.78 -1.31 -7.47
N LEU A 70 9.41 -1.74 -8.56
CA LEU A 70 10.18 -3.00 -8.60
C LEU A 70 11.30 -3.02 -7.55
N LYS A 71 12.01 -1.90 -7.38
CA LYS A 71 13.05 -1.80 -6.36
C LYS A 71 12.50 -1.90 -4.95
N GLN A 72 11.35 -1.31 -4.68
CA GLN A 72 10.66 -1.42 -3.40
C GLN A 72 10.19 -2.85 -3.13
N VAL A 73 9.53 -3.49 -4.09
CA VAL A 73 9.08 -4.89 -3.97
C VAL A 73 10.26 -5.81 -3.70
N SER A 74 11.37 -5.65 -4.44
CA SER A 74 12.60 -6.41 -4.19
C SER A 74 13.10 -6.26 -2.74
N ARG A 75 13.12 -5.03 -2.22
CA ARG A 75 13.55 -4.78 -0.84
C ARG A 75 12.60 -5.39 0.18
N LEU A 76 11.29 -5.29 -0.04
CA LEU A 76 10.28 -5.92 0.82
C LEU A 76 10.41 -7.45 0.80
N HIS A 77 10.65 -8.04 -0.37
CA HIS A 77 10.90 -9.47 -0.53
C HIS A 77 12.13 -9.92 0.25
N GLU A 78 13.24 -9.19 0.19
CA GLU A 78 14.45 -9.49 0.98
C GLU A 78 14.17 -9.50 2.49
N VAL A 79 13.41 -8.51 2.98
CA VAL A 79 13.03 -8.41 4.39
C VAL A 79 12.10 -9.56 4.77
N ALA A 80 11.07 -9.84 3.98
CA ALA A 80 10.14 -10.94 4.21
C ALA A 80 10.90 -12.29 4.27
N THR A 81 11.80 -12.54 3.33
CA THR A 81 12.64 -13.75 3.31
C THR A 81 13.43 -13.91 4.61
N LYS A 82 14.08 -12.84 5.11
CA LYS A 82 14.82 -12.89 6.38
C LYS A 82 13.92 -13.23 7.56
N HIS A 83 12.68 -12.76 7.57
CA HIS A 83 11.73 -13.10 8.63
C HIS A 83 11.24 -14.55 8.53
N ILE A 84 10.93 -15.03 7.33
CA ILE A 84 10.47 -16.40 7.09
C ILE A 84 11.53 -17.41 7.54
N LEU A 85 12.81 -17.17 7.25
CA LEU A 85 13.92 -18.04 7.66
C LEU A 85 14.06 -18.19 9.19
N ARG A 86 13.48 -17.27 9.97
CA ARG A 86 13.46 -17.33 11.45
C ARG A 86 12.30 -18.15 12.01
N VAL A 87 11.30 -18.45 11.19
CA VAL A 87 10.12 -19.21 11.61
C VAL A 87 10.45 -20.71 11.58
N LYS A 88 10.01 -21.44 12.60
CA LYS A 88 10.26 -22.88 12.71
C LYS A 88 9.63 -23.67 11.56
N ASN A 89 10.32 -24.70 11.10
CA ASN A 89 10.04 -25.53 9.90
C ASN A 89 8.68 -26.24 9.82
N ASN A 90 7.71 -25.98 10.64
CA ASN A 90 6.40 -26.64 10.56
C ASN A 90 5.22 -25.66 10.63
N THR A 91 5.49 -24.37 10.45
CA THR A 91 4.47 -23.32 10.51
C THR A 91 3.95 -23.04 9.10
N LYS A 92 2.63 -23.17 8.91
CA LYS A 92 1.97 -22.71 7.69
C LYS A 92 2.01 -21.18 7.70
N LEU A 93 2.70 -20.60 6.72
CA LEU A 93 2.81 -19.16 6.54
C LEU A 93 1.84 -18.68 5.48
N SER A 94 1.28 -17.50 5.71
CA SER A 94 0.47 -16.75 4.75
C SER A 94 0.86 -15.28 4.81
N VAL A 95 0.68 -14.56 3.74
CA VAL A 95 0.83 -13.11 3.69
C VAL A 95 -0.55 -12.48 3.84
N VAL A 96 -0.71 -11.56 4.78
CA VAL A 96 -1.97 -10.83 4.99
C VAL A 96 -1.83 -9.45 4.40
N GLY A 97 -2.74 -9.09 3.50
CA GLY A 97 -2.82 -7.74 2.91
C GLY A 97 -3.78 -6.85 3.69
N ALA A 98 -3.32 -5.64 4.00
CA ALA A 98 -4.09 -4.61 4.69
C ALA A 98 -3.67 -3.21 4.22
N GLY A 99 -4.57 -2.23 4.34
CA GLY A 99 -4.34 -0.86 3.94
C GLY A 99 -4.36 -0.63 2.42
N ALA A 100 -4.18 0.61 1.99
CA ALA A 100 -4.10 1.01 0.59
C ALA A 100 -2.94 0.34 -0.17
N GLY A 101 -1.88 -0.08 0.54
CA GLY A 101 -0.72 -0.80 -0.02
C GLY A 101 -0.87 -2.33 -0.09
N SER A 102 -2.07 -2.89 0.10
CA SER A 102 -2.32 -4.35 0.10
C SER A 102 -1.91 -5.05 -1.20
N PHE A 103 -1.86 -4.33 -2.32
CA PHE A 103 -1.36 -4.84 -3.60
C PHE A 103 0.12 -5.25 -3.53
N LEU A 104 0.96 -4.55 -2.75
CA LEU A 104 2.36 -4.93 -2.52
C LEU A 104 2.46 -6.26 -1.74
N ALA A 105 1.60 -6.45 -0.74
CA ALA A 105 1.55 -7.69 0.02
C ALA A 105 1.13 -8.87 -0.89
N ARG A 106 0.18 -8.63 -1.81
CA ARG A 106 -0.23 -9.63 -2.82
C ARG A 106 0.93 -10.00 -3.74
N GLU A 107 1.63 -9.02 -4.29
CA GLU A 107 2.77 -9.23 -5.19
C GLU A 107 3.91 -10.00 -4.49
N ILE A 108 4.14 -9.73 -3.21
CA ILE A 108 5.11 -10.48 -2.39
C ILE A 108 4.64 -11.91 -2.16
N ALA A 109 3.36 -12.14 -1.84
CA ALA A 109 2.80 -13.48 -1.67
C ALA A 109 2.97 -14.31 -2.92
N GLU A 110 2.67 -13.75 -4.10
CA GLU A 110 2.82 -14.39 -5.40
C GLU A 110 4.29 -14.75 -5.68
N THR A 111 5.20 -13.80 -5.49
CA THR A 111 6.64 -13.99 -5.71
C THR A 111 7.22 -15.07 -4.80
N MET A 112 6.76 -15.14 -3.55
CA MET A 112 7.20 -16.11 -2.55
C MET A 112 6.42 -17.42 -2.62
N LYS A 113 5.40 -17.53 -3.48
CA LYS A 113 4.49 -18.67 -3.59
C LYS A 113 3.81 -19.02 -2.26
N LEU A 114 3.45 -17.98 -1.50
CA LEU A 114 2.71 -18.10 -0.24
C LEU A 114 1.24 -17.80 -0.45
N PRO A 115 0.32 -18.38 0.34
CA PRO A 115 -1.08 -17.98 0.34
C PRO A 115 -1.20 -16.47 0.68
N TYR A 116 -2.02 -15.77 -0.09
CA TYR A 116 -2.44 -14.40 0.23
C TYR A 116 -3.81 -14.43 0.91
N LEU A 117 -3.94 -13.66 1.97
CA LEU A 117 -5.19 -13.47 2.70
C LEU A 117 -5.52 -11.98 2.72
N ASP A 118 -6.74 -11.62 2.35
CA ASP A 118 -7.21 -10.25 2.50
C ASP A 118 -7.75 -10.06 3.92
N VAL A 119 -7.28 -9.05 4.63
CA VAL A 119 -7.74 -8.76 5.99
C VAL A 119 -9.24 -8.53 6.04
N ALA A 120 -9.84 -7.99 4.99
CA ALA A 120 -11.27 -7.77 4.88
C ALA A 120 -12.11 -9.05 5.00
N ASP A 121 -11.55 -10.22 4.68
CA ASP A 121 -12.26 -11.49 4.80
C ASP A 121 -12.41 -11.97 6.24
N PHE A 122 -11.67 -11.36 7.18
CA PHE A 122 -11.75 -11.67 8.62
C PHE A 122 -12.62 -10.69 9.41
N ILE A 123 -13.16 -9.67 8.76
CA ILE A 123 -13.97 -8.64 9.39
C ILE A 123 -15.45 -9.02 9.27
N ALA A 124 -16.18 -8.98 10.38
CA ALA A 124 -17.61 -9.17 10.37
C ALA A 124 -18.32 -7.90 9.88
N TYR A 125 -19.16 -8.02 8.86
CA TYR A 125 -19.94 -6.92 8.31
C TYR A 125 -21.41 -7.06 8.68
N SER A 126 -22.10 -5.92 8.83
CA SER A 126 -23.56 -5.89 8.87
C SER A 126 -24.12 -6.21 7.48
N GLN A 127 -25.15 -7.06 7.42
CA GLN A 127 -25.74 -7.53 6.15
C GLN A 127 -26.51 -6.44 5.36
N CYS A 128 -26.49 -5.18 5.81
CA CYS A 128 -27.27 -4.09 5.24
C CYS A 128 -26.60 -3.33 4.10
N PHE A 129 -25.38 -3.68 3.68
CA PHE A 129 -24.59 -2.89 2.71
C PHE A 129 -23.98 -3.73 1.58
N ASN A 130 -23.57 -3.05 0.51
CA ASN A 130 -22.87 -3.66 -0.63
C ASN A 130 -21.52 -4.26 -0.20
N ASP A 131 -21.41 -5.56 -0.27
CA ASP A 131 -20.27 -6.35 0.23
C ASP A 131 -18.90 -5.89 -0.32
N SER A 132 -18.83 -5.45 -1.57
CA SER A 132 -17.56 -5.11 -2.21
C SER A 132 -16.97 -3.79 -1.72
N GLU A 133 -17.80 -2.77 -1.54
CA GLU A 133 -17.39 -1.44 -1.08
C GLU A 133 -16.99 -1.49 0.41
N LEU A 134 -17.75 -2.19 1.23
CA LEU A 134 -17.43 -2.39 2.64
C LEU A 134 -16.10 -3.13 2.83
N LYS A 135 -15.86 -4.19 2.04
CA LYS A 135 -14.60 -4.92 2.06
C LYS A 135 -13.42 -4.04 1.66
N HIS A 136 -13.62 -3.20 0.65
CA HIS A 136 -12.61 -2.24 0.23
C HIS A 136 -12.23 -1.29 1.37
N TRP A 137 -13.20 -0.58 1.94
CA TRP A 137 -12.96 0.37 3.01
C TRP A 137 -12.47 -0.27 4.32
N ALA A 138 -12.96 -1.47 4.65
CA ALA A 138 -12.47 -2.20 5.81
C ALA A 138 -10.98 -2.58 5.67
N ARG A 139 -10.53 -2.92 4.47
CA ARG A 139 -9.11 -3.15 4.19
C ARG A 139 -8.30 -1.86 4.27
N VAL A 140 -8.77 -0.77 3.64
CA VAL A 140 -8.06 0.52 3.60
C VAL A 140 -8.00 1.15 4.98
N CYS A 141 -9.11 1.14 5.73
CA CYS A 141 -9.24 1.76 7.05
C CYS A 141 -8.95 0.79 8.22
N LEU A 142 -8.27 -0.33 7.97
CA LEU A 142 -8.00 -1.34 8.99
C LEU A 142 -7.45 -0.79 10.31
N PRO A 143 -6.50 0.16 10.35
CA PRO A 143 -5.99 0.70 11.62
C PRO A 143 -7.10 1.32 12.49
N ALA A 144 -8.00 2.10 11.88
CA ALA A 144 -9.12 2.71 12.59
C ALA A 144 -10.13 1.65 13.09
N TYR A 145 -10.45 0.67 12.24
CA TYR A 145 -11.29 -0.46 12.61
C TYR A 145 -10.70 -1.24 13.79
N ALA A 146 -9.41 -1.58 13.73
CA ALA A 146 -8.73 -2.34 14.78
C ALA A 146 -8.75 -1.62 16.13
N VAL A 147 -8.52 -0.31 16.15
CA VAL A 147 -8.61 0.50 17.38
C VAL A 147 -10.03 0.49 17.95
N ALA A 148 -11.05 0.69 17.11
CA ALA A 148 -12.44 0.66 17.53
C ALA A 148 -12.84 -0.72 18.07
N TYR A 149 -12.44 -1.79 17.40
CA TYR A 149 -12.68 -3.17 17.82
C TYR A 149 -12.05 -3.48 19.19
N LEU A 150 -10.78 -3.11 19.38
CA LEU A 150 -10.08 -3.32 20.65
C LEU A 150 -10.72 -2.52 21.80
N ALA A 151 -11.10 -1.26 21.56
CA ALA A 151 -11.75 -0.42 22.54
C ALA A 151 -13.11 -1.00 22.98
N PHE A 152 -13.90 -1.51 22.02
CA PHE A 152 -15.19 -2.15 22.29
C PHE A 152 -15.02 -3.40 23.18
N HIS A 153 -14.12 -4.30 22.84
CA HIS A 153 -13.89 -5.53 23.62
C HIS A 153 -13.27 -5.27 24.99
N GLN A 154 -12.42 -4.26 25.14
CA GLN A 154 -11.92 -3.86 26.46
C GLN A 154 -13.04 -3.37 27.38
N HIS A 155 -14.00 -2.61 26.83
CA HIS A 155 -15.15 -2.12 27.58
C HIS A 155 -16.05 -3.29 28.06
N GLU A 156 -16.30 -4.28 27.21
CA GLU A 156 -17.09 -5.47 27.58
C GLU A 156 -16.41 -6.29 28.70
N MET A 157 -15.10 -6.45 28.66
CA MET A 157 -14.35 -7.19 29.71
C MET A 157 -14.39 -6.46 31.06
N CYS A 158 -14.34 -5.13 31.06
CA CYS A 158 -14.42 -4.33 32.29
C CYS A 158 -15.83 -4.32 32.94
N HIS A 159 -16.90 -4.58 32.19
CA HIS A 159 -18.28 -4.56 32.70
C HIS A 159 -18.76 -5.94 33.11
N ASN A 160 -18.07 -7.01 32.73
CA ASN A 160 -18.40 -8.41 33.07
C ASN A 160 -17.51 -8.95 34.21
N SER A 161 -16.71 -8.11 34.86
CA SER A 161 -15.90 -8.42 36.05
C SER A 161 -16.45 -7.76 37.29
#